data_7b613adf22e2d8b39918535d7c9ffcb4
#
_entry.id   7b613adf22e2d8b39918535d7c9ffcb4
#
_cell.length_a   1.000
_cell.length_b   1.000
_cell.length_c   1.000
_cell.angle_alpha   90.00
_cell.angle_beta   90.00
_cell.angle_gamma   90.00
#
_symmetry.space_group_name_H-M   'P 1'
#
loop_
_entity.id
_entity.type
_entity.pdbx_description
1 polymer ?
#
loop_
_entity_poly.entity_id
_entity_poly.type
_entity_poly.pdbx_seq_one_letter_code
_entity_poly.pdbx_strand_id
1 'polypeptide(L)'
;MDLRDVRELEREGMIPGAFHAPRGMLEFWVDPDSPYYKEVFGSAKNFYFYCASAWRSALATKAVQDMGLENVAHIEGGFNQWKKVGGPISERSKVVAK
;
A
#
# COMPACT_ATOMS: atom_id res chain seq x y z
N MET A 1 1.09 -2.62 3.12
CA MET A 1 0.85 -2.39 1.68
C MET A 1 1.27 -1.00 1.30
N ASP A 2 2.03 -0.90 0.25
CA ASP A 2 2.54 0.37 -0.26
C ASP A 2 1.56 0.96 -1.26
N LEU A 3 1.02 2.13 -0.96
CA LEU A 3 0.01 2.80 -1.79
C LEU A 3 0.58 3.83 -2.74
N ARG A 4 1.91 3.97 -2.77
CA ARG A 4 2.56 5.00 -3.57
C ARG A 4 2.55 4.62 -5.05
N ASP A 5 2.86 5.61 -5.88
CA ASP A 5 3.06 5.41 -7.31
C ASP A 5 4.33 4.57 -7.54
N VAL A 6 4.33 3.76 -8.60
CA VAL A 6 5.46 2.88 -8.92
C VAL A 6 6.77 3.66 -9.08
N ARG A 7 6.72 4.90 -9.57
CA ARG A 7 7.92 5.73 -9.73
C ARG A 7 8.53 6.12 -8.40
N GLU A 8 7.70 6.31 -7.37
CA GLU A 8 8.20 6.56 -6.02
C GLU A 8 8.95 5.33 -5.48
N LEU A 9 8.44 4.14 -5.73
CA LEU A 9 9.10 2.90 -5.34
C LEU A 9 10.45 2.71 -6.04
N GLU A 10 10.48 3.01 -7.34
CA GLU A 10 11.72 2.89 -8.12
C GLU A 10 12.77 3.89 -7.66
N ARG A 11 12.34 5.08 -7.27
CA ARG A 11 13.23 6.17 -6.86
C ARG A 11 13.73 6.02 -5.43
N GLU A 12 12.88 5.56 -4.51
CA GLU A 12 13.16 5.60 -3.09
C GLU A 12 13.18 4.24 -2.40
N GLY A 13 12.82 3.17 -3.12
CA GLY A 13 12.70 1.85 -2.53
C GLY A 13 11.39 1.67 -1.77
N MET A 14 11.26 0.56 -1.07
CA MET A 14 10.04 0.19 -0.35
C MET A 14 10.37 -0.63 0.88
N ILE A 15 9.40 -0.79 1.78
CA ILE A 15 9.54 -1.70 2.91
C ILE A 15 9.65 -3.13 2.38
N PRO A 16 10.67 -3.90 2.80
CA PRO A 16 10.85 -5.26 2.28
C PRO A 16 9.60 -6.12 2.44
N GLY A 17 9.25 -6.83 1.38
CA GLY A 17 8.09 -7.72 1.39
C GLY A 17 6.73 -7.05 1.30
N ALA A 18 6.68 -5.73 1.18
CA ALA A 18 5.41 -5.02 1.07
C ALA A 18 4.73 -5.32 -0.26
N PHE A 19 3.41 -5.49 -0.19
CA PHE A 19 2.59 -5.64 -1.38
C PHE A 19 2.30 -4.24 -1.94
N HIS A 20 2.53 -4.04 -3.24
CA HIS A 20 2.27 -2.77 -3.89
C HIS A 20 0.81 -2.70 -4.33
N ALA A 21 0.06 -1.79 -3.73
CA ALA A 21 -1.35 -1.56 -4.05
C ALA A 21 -1.53 -0.08 -4.40
N PRO A 22 -1.28 0.32 -5.66
CA PRO A 22 -1.39 1.73 -6.04
C PRO A 22 -2.73 2.32 -5.63
N ARG A 23 -2.73 3.53 -5.08
CA ARG A 23 -3.94 4.12 -4.51
C ARG A 23 -5.11 4.13 -5.50
N GLY A 24 -4.85 4.39 -6.78
CA GLY A 24 -5.88 4.46 -7.80
C GLY A 24 -6.58 3.14 -8.11
N MET A 25 -5.98 2.01 -7.72
CA MET A 25 -6.55 0.68 -7.96
C MET A 25 -7.16 0.06 -6.69
N LEU A 26 -6.95 0.67 -5.53
CA LEU A 26 -7.23 0.02 -4.26
C LEU A 26 -8.69 -0.39 -4.12
N GLU A 27 -9.63 0.50 -4.38
CA GLU A 27 -11.06 0.18 -4.23
C GLU A 27 -11.48 -0.93 -5.20
N PHE A 28 -10.96 -0.92 -6.42
CA PHE A 28 -11.24 -1.98 -7.38
C PHE A 28 -10.73 -3.34 -6.91
N TRP A 29 -9.62 -3.36 -6.21
CA TRP A 29 -9.01 -4.60 -5.72
C TRP A 29 -9.67 -5.11 -4.44
N VAL A 30 -10.26 -4.23 -3.64
CA VAL A 30 -10.89 -4.58 -2.36
C VAL A 30 -12.35 -5.01 -2.54
N ASP A 31 -13.05 -4.46 -3.52
CA ASP A 31 -14.47 -4.74 -3.75
C ASP A 31 -14.66 -6.11 -4.40
N PRO A 32 -15.29 -7.08 -3.69
CA PRO A 32 -15.50 -8.43 -4.26
C PRO A 32 -16.41 -8.45 -5.47
N ASP A 33 -17.19 -7.41 -5.69
CA ASP A 33 -18.05 -7.31 -6.88
C ASP A 33 -17.34 -6.70 -8.09
N SER A 34 -16.11 -6.22 -7.90
CA SER A 34 -15.31 -5.67 -8.97
C SER A 34 -14.66 -6.78 -9.81
N PRO A 35 -14.56 -6.61 -11.15
CA PRO A 35 -13.82 -7.57 -11.97
C PRO A 35 -12.32 -7.60 -11.67
N TYR A 36 -11.82 -6.62 -10.93
CA TYR A 36 -10.40 -6.51 -10.56
C TYR A 36 -10.12 -6.97 -9.13
N TYR A 37 -11.09 -7.56 -8.45
CA TYR A 37 -10.94 -8.02 -7.07
C TYR A 37 -9.70 -8.90 -6.88
N LYS A 38 -8.96 -8.67 -5.80
CA LYS A 38 -7.82 -9.48 -5.41
C LYS A 38 -8.12 -10.24 -4.13
N GLU A 39 -7.93 -11.54 -4.19
CA GLU A 39 -8.32 -12.46 -3.10
C GLU A 39 -7.59 -12.17 -1.78
N VAL A 40 -6.41 -11.56 -1.82
CA VAL A 40 -5.68 -11.21 -0.60
C VAL A 40 -6.51 -10.34 0.34
N PHE A 41 -7.40 -9.51 -0.19
CA PHE A 41 -8.27 -8.66 0.62
C PHE A 41 -9.44 -9.40 1.24
N GLY A 42 -9.70 -10.62 0.80
CA GLY A 42 -10.69 -11.50 1.41
C GLY A 42 -10.11 -12.42 2.48
N SER A 43 -8.80 -12.35 2.71
CA SER A 43 -8.14 -13.17 3.71
C SER A 43 -8.33 -12.59 5.11
N ALA A 44 -8.05 -13.40 6.15
CA ALA A 44 -8.15 -12.98 7.54
C ALA A 44 -6.92 -12.20 8.02
N LYS A 45 -6.08 -11.71 7.12
CA LYS A 45 -4.87 -10.97 7.48
C LYS A 45 -5.19 -9.56 7.93
N ASN A 46 -4.30 -9.00 8.73
CA ASN A 46 -4.33 -7.56 9.04
C ASN A 46 -3.59 -6.80 7.95
N PHE A 47 -4.13 -5.67 7.56
CA PHE A 47 -3.57 -4.85 6.50
C PHE A 47 -3.04 -3.53 7.06
N TYR A 48 -1.81 -3.22 6.73
CA TYR A 48 -1.16 -1.97 7.13
C TYR A 48 -0.79 -1.20 5.88
N PHE A 49 -1.44 -0.06 5.70
CA PHE A 49 -1.22 0.80 4.53
C PHE A 49 -0.19 1.86 4.83
N TYR A 50 0.63 2.21 3.85
CA TYR A 50 1.51 3.36 3.96
C TYR A 50 1.66 4.07 2.61
N CYS A 51 1.99 5.34 2.70
CA CYS A 51 2.36 6.15 1.54
C CYS A 51 3.63 6.92 1.90
N ALA A 52 3.93 8.02 1.22
CA ALA A 52 5.14 8.78 1.54
C ALA A 52 5.07 9.44 2.93
N SER A 53 3.97 10.12 3.24
CA SER A 53 3.77 10.74 4.55
C SER A 53 2.65 10.08 5.34
N ALA A 54 1.40 10.42 5.08
CA ALA A 54 0.27 9.75 5.74
C ALA A 54 -1.07 10.04 5.06
N TRP A 55 -1.14 11.06 4.22
CA TRP A 55 -2.41 11.51 3.67
C TRP A 55 -3.11 10.47 2.80
N ARG A 56 -2.40 9.91 1.83
CA ARG A 56 -2.99 8.90 0.95
C ARG A 56 -3.41 7.66 1.72
N SER A 57 -2.59 7.21 2.66
CA SER A 57 -2.89 6.01 3.44
C SER A 57 -4.02 6.24 4.44
N ALA A 58 -4.12 7.42 5.05
CA ALA A 58 -5.22 7.75 5.94
C ALA A 58 -6.55 7.75 5.20
N LEU A 59 -6.62 8.43 4.05
CA LEU A 59 -7.83 8.46 3.23
C LEU A 59 -8.18 7.08 2.67
N ALA A 60 -7.17 6.31 2.26
CA ALA A 60 -7.38 4.97 1.76
C ALA A 60 -7.92 4.02 2.84
N THR A 61 -7.39 4.11 4.05
CA THR A 61 -7.85 3.31 5.18
C THR A 61 -9.33 3.58 5.45
N LYS A 62 -9.72 4.85 5.48
CA LYS A 62 -11.13 5.21 5.66
C LYS A 62 -11.99 4.68 4.52
N ALA A 63 -11.55 4.83 3.29
CA ALA A 63 -12.32 4.38 2.13
C ALA A 63 -12.61 2.87 2.19
N VAL A 64 -11.60 2.06 2.49
CA VAL A 64 -11.79 0.60 2.53
C VAL A 64 -12.54 0.15 3.78
N GLN A 65 -12.43 0.87 4.90
CA GLN A 65 -13.26 0.63 6.08
C GLN A 65 -14.73 0.84 5.75
N ASP A 66 -15.05 1.89 5.03
CA ASP A 66 -16.42 2.18 4.59
C ASP A 66 -16.93 1.11 3.61
N MET A 67 -16.03 0.40 2.94
CA MET A 67 -16.36 -0.73 2.07
C MET A 67 -16.51 -2.06 2.83
N GLY A 68 -16.23 -2.07 4.14
CA GLY A 68 -16.37 -3.26 4.98
C GLY A 68 -15.09 -3.97 5.35
N LEU A 69 -13.93 -3.47 4.94
CA LEU A 69 -12.64 -4.04 5.35
C LEU A 69 -12.28 -3.51 6.73
N GLU A 70 -12.41 -4.36 7.77
CA GLU A 70 -12.30 -3.92 9.16
C GLU A 70 -10.88 -3.98 9.72
N ASN A 71 -10.09 -4.95 9.28
CA ASN A 71 -8.76 -5.23 9.83
C ASN A 71 -7.67 -4.45 9.08
N VAL A 72 -7.82 -3.13 9.03
CA VAL A 72 -6.91 -2.25 8.31
C VAL A 72 -6.51 -1.06 9.18
N ALA A 73 -5.26 -0.66 9.05
CA ALA A 73 -4.70 0.54 9.69
C ALA A 73 -3.68 1.15 8.75
N HIS A 74 -3.23 2.37 9.05
CA HIS A 74 -2.13 2.95 8.28
C HIS A 74 -0.94 3.24 9.18
N ILE A 75 0.26 3.30 8.58
CA ILE A 75 1.49 3.59 9.30
C ILE A 75 1.64 5.10 9.39
N GLU A 76 1.64 5.61 10.62
CA GLU A 76 1.81 7.05 10.87
C GLU A 76 3.17 7.51 10.38
N GLY A 77 3.18 8.64 9.67
CA GLY A 77 4.40 9.20 9.09
C GLY A 77 4.85 8.52 7.80
N GLY A 78 4.27 7.37 7.46
CA GLY A 78 4.53 6.68 6.21
C GLY A 78 5.98 6.29 5.98
N PHE A 79 6.35 6.16 4.71
CA PHE A 79 7.69 5.74 4.32
C PHE A 79 8.77 6.75 4.73
N ASN A 80 8.43 8.05 4.73
CA ASN A 80 9.39 9.07 5.14
C ASN A 80 9.83 8.87 6.59
N GLN A 81 8.89 8.58 7.48
CA GLN A 81 9.20 8.31 8.88
C GLN A 81 9.93 6.98 9.04
N TRP A 82 9.51 5.96 8.32
CA TRP A 82 10.16 4.64 8.31
C TRP A 82 11.65 4.77 7.97
N LYS A 83 11.95 5.52 6.91
CA LYS A 83 13.33 5.77 6.49
C LYS A 83 14.10 6.58 7.54
N LYS A 84 13.46 7.59 8.12
CA LYS A 84 14.07 8.47 9.12
C LYS A 84 14.50 7.73 10.38
N VAL A 85 13.73 6.74 10.82
CA VAL A 85 14.06 5.95 12.00
C VAL A 85 14.95 4.74 11.70
N GLY A 86 15.40 4.61 10.46
CA GLY A 86 16.34 3.55 10.08
C GLY A 86 15.70 2.20 9.77
N GLY A 87 14.42 2.17 9.44
CA GLY A 87 13.76 0.94 9.03
C GLY A 87 14.38 0.37 7.75
N PRO A 88 14.39 -0.96 7.59
CA PRO A 88 14.98 -1.57 6.40
C PRO A 88 14.24 -1.17 5.13
N ILE A 89 15.01 -1.01 4.05
CA ILE A 89 14.49 -0.61 2.75
C ILE A 89 15.05 -1.57 1.71
N SER A 90 14.19 -2.10 0.84
CA SER A 90 14.62 -2.84 -0.33
C SER A 90 14.46 -1.98 -1.57
N GLU A 91 15.42 -2.09 -2.48
CA GLU A 91 15.33 -1.40 -3.76
C GLU A 91 14.29 -2.10 -4.64
N ARG A 92 13.58 -1.30 -5.40
CA ARG A 92 12.73 -1.81 -6.47
C ARG A 92 13.40 -1.47 -7.79
N SER A 93 13.88 -2.49 -8.47
CA SER A 93 14.46 -2.31 -9.79
C SER A 93 13.40 -1.83 -10.76
N LYS A 94 13.80 -0.92 -11.66
CA LYS A 94 12.94 -0.55 -12.77
C LYS A 94 12.67 -1.78 -13.62
N VAL A 95 11.44 -1.90 -14.08
CA VAL A 95 11.12 -2.98 -15.00
C VAL A 95 11.86 -2.72 -16.31
N VAL A 96 12.73 -3.64 -16.62
CA VAL A 96 13.46 -3.59 -17.89
C VAL A 96 12.64 -4.36 -18.91
N ALA A 97 12.28 -3.70 -19.99
CA ALA A 97 11.58 -4.36 -21.09
C ALA A 97 12.48 -5.45 -21.67
N LYS A 98 11.91 -6.62 -21.77
CA LYS A 98 12.62 -7.77 -22.32
C LYS A 98 12.22 -7.99 -23.76
#